data_f865586e1a34e5b0189477c692d8296a
#
_entry.id   f865586e1a34e5b0189477c692d8296a
#
_cell.length_a   1.000
_cell.length_b   1.000
_cell.length_c   1.000
_cell.angle_alpha   90.00
_cell.angle_beta   90.00
_cell.angle_gamma   90.00
#
_symmetry.space_group_name_H-M   'P 1'
#
loop_
_entity.id
_entity.type
_entity.pdbx_description
1 polymer ?
#
loop_
_entity_poly.entity_id
_entity_poly.type
_entity_poly.pdbx_seq_one_letter_code
_entity_poly.pdbx_strand_id
1 'polypeptide(L)'
;MYEDGYEAVVLAEFQRNPRADMIIFNIEVEEERRTYHITERKPVHWYNCGRYGAVSFAVRRESLLQSGITFSLLFGGGAKYSNGEDSLFLTEFIKKGYRVYTAPVTIGREEAGESTWFHGYNEKFFHDRGVLYHYLYGHIHCYEYMKKIGVIKHENQ
;
A
#
# COMPACT_ATOMS: atom_id res chain seq x y z
N MET A 1 14.45 9.91 1.35
CA MET A 1 14.36 11.41 1.28
C MET A 1 13.64 11.80 0.00
N TYR A 2 12.78 12.82 0.00
CA TYR A 2 12.15 13.32 -1.23
C TYR A 2 13.16 14.15 -2.03
N GLU A 3 13.02 14.15 -3.36
CA GLU A 3 13.89 14.92 -4.25
C GLU A 3 13.55 16.42 -4.21
N ASP A 4 14.53 17.29 -4.45
CA ASP A 4 14.28 18.73 -4.54
C ASP A 4 13.28 19.04 -5.66
N GLY A 5 12.26 19.83 -5.34
CA GLY A 5 11.20 20.20 -6.29
C GLY A 5 10.11 19.14 -6.51
N TYR A 6 10.07 18.07 -5.70
CA TYR A 6 9.02 17.05 -5.79
C TYR A 6 7.61 17.63 -5.68
N GLU A 7 7.42 18.71 -4.95
CA GLU A 7 6.13 19.39 -4.81
C GLU A 7 5.58 19.87 -6.14
N ALA A 8 6.46 20.43 -7.00
CA ALA A 8 6.06 20.89 -8.33
C ALA A 8 5.63 19.71 -9.22
N VAL A 9 6.31 18.57 -9.08
CA VAL A 9 5.97 17.33 -9.78
C VAL A 9 4.62 16.80 -9.32
N VAL A 10 4.38 16.76 -8.01
CA VAL A 10 3.11 16.32 -7.42
C VAL A 10 1.97 17.22 -7.88
N LEU A 11 2.14 18.54 -7.82
CA LEU A 11 1.13 19.51 -8.28
C LEU A 11 0.82 19.35 -9.77
N ALA A 12 1.84 19.16 -10.61
CA ALA A 12 1.66 18.94 -12.04
C ALA A 12 0.84 17.67 -12.33
N GLU A 13 1.07 16.57 -11.60
CA GLU A 13 0.29 15.35 -11.77
C GLU A 13 -1.18 15.52 -11.31
N PHE A 14 -1.46 16.28 -10.24
CA PHE A 14 -2.82 16.63 -9.86
C PHE A 14 -3.50 17.58 -10.87
N GLN A 15 -2.77 18.48 -11.50
CA GLN A 15 -3.30 19.32 -12.58
C GLN A 15 -3.62 18.49 -13.83
N ARG A 16 -2.79 17.50 -14.15
CA ARG A 16 -3.01 16.55 -15.25
C ARG A 16 -4.24 15.68 -15.01
N ASN A 17 -4.49 15.30 -13.76
CA ASN A 17 -5.65 14.51 -13.36
C ASN A 17 -6.46 15.22 -12.25
N PRO A 18 -7.29 16.23 -12.61
CA PRO A 18 -8.07 16.99 -11.61
C PRO A 18 -9.07 16.15 -10.82
N ARG A 19 -9.41 14.95 -11.33
CA ARG A 19 -10.35 14.04 -10.66
C ARG A 19 -9.68 13.16 -9.60
N ALA A 20 -8.35 13.13 -9.53
CA ALA A 20 -7.65 12.32 -8.54
C ALA A 20 -7.80 12.94 -7.15
N ASP A 21 -8.19 12.13 -6.19
CA ASP A 21 -8.17 12.45 -4.77
C ASP A 21 -6.81 12.11 -4.16
N MET A 22 -6.16 11.09 -4.71
CA MET A 22 -4.81 10.65 -4.35
C MET A 22 -4.05 10.19 -5.60
N ILE A 23 -2.75 10.46 -5.62
CA ILE A 23 -1.82 9.95 -6.64
C ILE A 23 -0.69 9.20 -5.94
N ILE A 24 -0.35 8.04 -6.49
CA ILE A 24 0.73 7.18 -6.02
C ILE A 24 1.90 7.32 -6.99
N PHE A 25 3.08 7.60 -6.44
CA PHE A 25 4.31 7.85 -7.16
C PHE A 25 5.32 6.71 -6.98
N ASN A 26 6.38 6.71 -7.77
CA ASN A 26 7.54 5.88 -7.49
C ASN A 26 8.39 6.51 -6.39
N ILE A 27 8.91 5.66 -5.52
CA ILE A 27 10.03 5.95 -4.63
C ILE A 27 11.16 5.03 -5.08
N GLU A 28 12.35 5.56 -5.28
CA GLU A 28 13.51 4.77 -5.61
C GLU A 28 13.96 4.00 -4.36
N VAL A 29 14.06 2.69 -4.51
CA VAL A 29 14.51 1.76 -3.48
C VAL A 29 15.58 0.86 -4.09
N GLU A 30 16.40 0.24 -3.26
CA GLU A 30 17.35 -0.78 -3.72
C GLU A 30 16.60 -1.87 -4.50
N GLU A 31 17.21 -2.37 -5.58
CA GLU A 31 16.55 -3.27 -6.53
C GLU A 31 16.01 -4.54 -5.87
N GLU A 32 16.73 -5.07 -4.89
CA GLU A 32 16.34 -6.26 -4.10
C GLU A 32 15.11 -6.02 -3.22
N ARG A 33 14.83 -4.78 -2.84
CA ARG A 33 13.70 -4.38 -2.01
C ARG A 33 12.49 -3.91 -2.83
N ARG A 34 12.66 -3.74 -4.14
CA ARG A 34 11.61 -3.25 -5.02
C ARG A 34 10.54 -4.30 -5.22
N THR A 35 9.35 -4.07 -4.70
CA THR A 35 8.19 -4.95 -4.88
C THR A 35 7.36 -4.61 -6.11
N TYR A 36 7.36 -3.35 -6.52
CA TYR A 36 6.61 -2.86 -7.67
C TYR A 36 7.17 -1.55 -8.20
N HIS A 37 7.13 -1.37 -9.53
CA HIS A 37 7.47 -0.12 -10.20
C HIS A 37 6.31 0.33 -11.08
N ILE A 38 5.90 1.59 -10.91
CA ILE A 38 4.81 2.21 -11.66
C ILE A 38 5.34 2.64 -13.03
N THR A 39 4.80 2.08 -14.10
CA THR A 39 5.19 2.37 -15.49
C THR A 39 4.18 3.19 -16.26
N GLU A 40 2.95 3.33 -15.74
CA GLU A 40 1.85 4.00 -16.42
C GLU A 40 0.91 4.72 -15.45
N ARG A 41 0.15 5.70 -15.97
CA ARG A 41 -0.94 6.37 -15.27
C ARG A 41 -2.21 5.56 -15.42
N LYS A 42 -2.70 5.00 -14.32
CA LYS A 42 -3.94 4.21 -14.31
C LYS A 42 -4.69 4.33 -12.99
N PRO A 43 -6.00 4.07 -12.98
CA PRO A 43 -6.75 4.00 -11.73
C PRO A 43 -6.26 2.82 -10.88
N VAL A 44 -6.27 3.05 -9.57
CA VAL A 44 -6.00 2.02 -8.56
C VAL A 44 -7.32 1.56 -7.99
N HIS A 45 -7.48 0.25 -7.86
CA HIS A 45 -8.69 -0.38 -7.34
C HIS A 45 -8.41 -1.07 -6.01
N TRP A 46 -9.46 -1.24 -5.18
CA TRP A 46 -9.32 -1.86 -3.86
C TRP A 46 -8.70 -3.28 -3.88
N TYR A 47 -8.88 -4.02 -4.97
CA TYR A 47 -8.35 -5.38 -5.14
C TYR A 47 -6.89 -5.45 -5.63
N ASN A 48 -6.28 -4.34 -6.03
CA ASN A 48 -4.90 -4.29 -6.52
C ASN A 48 -4.01 -3.28 -5.78
N CYS A 49 -4.53 -2.64 -4.73
CA CYS A 49 -3.84 -1.55 -4.02
C CYS A 49 -2.81 -2.01 -2.98
N GLY A 50 -2.85 -3.25 -2.54
CA GLY A 50 -2.00 -3.76 -1.45
C GLY A 50 -0.49 -3.87 -1.73
N ARG A 51 -0.04 -3.34 -2.87
CA ARG A 51 1.37 -3.28 -3.29
C ARG A 51 2.02 -1.92 -3.07
N TYR A 52 1.25 -0.92 -2.67
CA TYR A 52 1.71 0.44 -2.52
C TYR A 52 1.86 0.81 -1.04
N GLY A 53 2.97 1.47 -0.70
CA GLY A 53 3.25 1.98 0.64
C GLY A 53 2.97 3.47 0.77
N ALA A 54 2.63 3.92 1.97
CA ALA A 54 2.23 5.30 2.26
C ALA A 54 3.29 6.35 1.90
N VAL A 55 4.57 5.98 1.92
CA VAL A 55 5.68 6.86 1.51
C VAL A 55 5.53 7.37 0.07
N SER A 56 4.77 6.66 -0.78
CA SER A 56 4.52 7.00 -2.18
C SER A 56 3.21 7.79 -2.40
N PHE A 57 2.41 8.06 -1.35
CA PHE A 57 1.10 8.68 -1.49
C PHE A 57 1.17 10.21 -1.45
N ALA A 58 0.57 10.88 -2.42
CA ALA A 58 0.17 12.26 -2.30
C ALA A 58 -1.35 12.35 -2.35
N VAL A 59 -1.97 12.97 -1.36
CA VAL A 59 -3.43 13.04 -1.19
C VAL A 59 -3.90 14.48 -1.09
N ARG A 60 -5.04 14.79 -1.71
CA ARG A 60 -5.68 16.10 -1.51
C ARG A 60 -6.11 16.23 -0.05
N ARG A 61 -5.71 17.33 0.59
CA ARG A 61 -6.02 17.59 1.99
C ARG A 61 -7.52 17.53 2.27
N GLU A 62 -8.35 18.12 1.40
CA GLU A 62 -9.81 18.11 1.54
C GLU A 62 -10.37 16.69 1.48
N SER A 63 -9.94 15.87 0.51
CA SER A 63 -10.38 14.48 0.38
C SER A 63 -9.99 13.65 1.59
N LEU A 64 -8.76 13.83 2.09
CA LEU A 64 -8.29 13.14 3.29
C LEU A 64 -9.15 13.49 4.52
N LEU A 65 -9.37 14.78 4.77
CA LEU A 65 -10.15 15.23 5.92
C LEU A 65 -11.61 14.80 5.84
N GLN A 66 -12.22 14.90 4.65
CA GLN A 66 -13.62 14.50 4.45
C GLN A 66 -13.81 12.97 4.54
N SER A 67 -12.78 12.19 4.19
CA SER A 67 -12.86 10.74 4.28
C SER A 67 -13.01 10.24 5.71
N GLY A 68 -12.47 10.97 6.68
CA GLY A 68 -12.43 10.57 8.09
C GLY A 68 -11.60 9.30 8.34
N ILE A 69 -10.79 8.87 7.37
CA ILE A 69 -9.98 7.65 7.48
C ILE A 69 -8.67 7.97 8.18
N THR A 70 -8.25 7.07 9.04
CA THR A 70 -6.95 7.11 9.72
C THR A 70 -6.22 5.79 9.54
N PHE A 71 -4.91 5.81 9.70
CA PHE A 71 -4.12 4.58 9.73
C PHE A 71 -4.51 3.71 10.92
N SER A 72 -4.56 2.39 10.68
CA SER A 72 -4.88 1.43 11.74
C SER A 72 -3.77 1.40 12.80
N LEU A 73 -4.16 1.45 14.07
CA LEU A 73 -3.23 1.27 15.19
C LEU A 73 -2.93 -0.21 15.51
N LEU A 74 -3.64 -1.13 14.87
CA LEU A 74 -3.43 -2.57 15.03
C LEU A 74 -2.41 -3.14 14.04
N PHE A 75 -2.14 -2.42 12.94
CA PHE A 75 -1.24 -2.82 11.87
C PHE A 75 -0.14 -1.80 11.69
N GLY A 76 1.06 -2.26 11.31
CA GLY A 76 2.21 -1.39 11.03
C GLY A 76 3.40 -1.67 11.91
N GLY A 77 4.47 -0.92 11.68
CA GLY A 77 5.71 -1.05 12.44
C GLY A 77 5.50 -0.78 13.94
N GLY A 78 5.83 -1.77 14.77
CA GLY A 78 5.64 -1.69 16.22
C GLY A 78 4.22 -1.98 16.73
N ALA A 79 3.24 -2.21 15.84
CA ALA A 79 1.89 -2.61 16.21
C ALA A 79 1.77 -4.12 16.44
N LYS A 80 0.58 -4.58 16.83
CA LYS A 80 0.27 -6.00 17.05
C LYS A 80 0.56 -6.84 15.80
N TYR A 81 0.14 -6.35 14.64
CA TYR A 81 0.40 -6.96 13.32
C TYR A 81 1.42 -6.13 12.57
N SER A 82 2.50 -6.73 12.13
CA SER A 82 3.74 -6.09 11.71
C SER A 82 3.65 -5.23 10.46
N ASN A 83 2.59 -5.36 9.65
CA ASN A 83 2.42 -4.60 8.40
C ASN A 83 0.96 -4.59 7.94
N GLY A 84 0.63 -3.71 6.97
CA GLY A 84 -0.66 -3.71 6.28
C GLY A 84 -1.50 -2.47 6.52
N GLU A 85 -1.06 -1.51 7.34
CA GLU A 85 -1.73 -0.24 7.59
C GLU A 85 -1.99 0.55 6.31
N ASP A 86 -1.00 0.58 5.41
CA ASP A 86 -1.09 1.24 4.10
C ASP A 86 -2.17 0.61 3.22
N SER A 87 -2.18 -0.72 3.18
CA SER A 87 -3.16 -1.49 2.40
C SER A 87 -4.59 -1.30 2.92
N LEU A 88 -4.77 -1.27 4.24
CA LEU A 88 -6.06 -1.02 4.87
C LEU A 88 -6.55 0.40 4.59
N PHE A 89 -5.69 1.39 4.81
CA PHE A 89 -5.98 2.79 4.54
C PHE A 89 -6.41 3.00 3.09
N LEU A 90 -5.61 2.50 2.14
CA LEU A 90 -5.86 2.68 0.72
C LEU A 90 -7.13 1.95 0.25
N THR A 91 -7.35 0.73 0.75
CA THR A 91 -8.57 -0.04 0.46
C THR A 91 -9.82 0.69 0.95
N GLU A 92 -9.79 1.22 2.18
CA GLU A 92 -10.91 1.96 2.75
C GLU A 92 -11.17 3.26 1.99
N PHE A 93 -10.11 4.01 1.64
CA PHE A 93 -10.19 5.25 0.88
C PHE A 93 -10.87 5.02 -0.48
N ILE A 94 -10.46 3.99 -1.20
CA ILE A 94 -11.08 3.61 -2.49
C ILE A 94 -12.53 3.14 -2.32
N LYS A 95 -12.82 2.30 -1.31
CA LYS A 95 -14.18 1.81 -1.05
C LYS A 95 -15.15 2.91 -0.64
N LYS A 96 -14.68 3.99 -0.05
CA LYS A 96 -15.48 5.21 0.22
C LYS A 96 -15.73 6.07 -1.02
N GLY A 97 -15.21 5.69 -2.19
CA GLY A 97 -15.47 6.36 -3.47
C GLY A 97 -14.42 7.38 -3.88
N TYR A 98 -13.34 7.54 -3.12
CA TYR A 98 -12.22 8.41 -3.51
C TYR A 98 -11.39 7.76 -4.62
N ARG A 99 -10.95 8.60 -5.55
CA ARG A 99 -10.27 8.17 -6.77
C ARG A 99 -8.77 8.24 -6.60
N VAL A 100 -8.13 7.10 -6.75
CA VAL A 100 -6.67 6.92 -6.64
C VAL A 100 -6.11 6.57 -8.00
N TYR A 101 -4.99 7.20 -8.37
CA TYR A 101 -4.29 6.95 -9.63
C TYR A 101 -2.80 6.76 -9.38
N THR A 102 -2.13 6.08 -10.30
CA THR A 102 -0.68 6.00 -10.33
C THR A 102 -0.09 7.08 -11.25
N ALA A 103 1.14 7.50 -10.95
CA ALA A 103 1.97 8.32 -11.82
C ALA A 103 3.36 7.68 -11.99
N PRO A 104 3.85 7.45 -13.22
CA PRO A 104 5.15 6.83 -13.49
C PRO A 104 6.28 7.86 -13.34
N VAL A 105 6.31 8.52 -12.20
CA VAL A 105 7.28 9.55 -11.85
C VAL A 105 7.85 9.22 -10.46
N THR A 106 9.16 9.32 -10.32
CA THR A 106 9.85 9.18 -9.04
C THR A 106 9.87 10.53 -8.34
N ILE A 107 9.51 10.56 -7.05
CA ILE A 107 9.47 11.79 -6.23
C ILE A 107 10.43 11.74 -5.05
N GLY A 108 11.13 10.63 -4.87
CA GLY A 108 12.06 10.49 -3.77
C GLY A 108 12.78 9.15 -3.79
N ARG A 109 13.66 9.00 -2.81
CA ARG A 109 14.45 7.79 -2.59
C ARG A 109 14.34 7.36 -1.14
N GLU A 110 14.20 6.06 -0.92
CA GLU A 110 14.34 5.47 0.40
C GLU A 110 15.83 5.29 0.71
N GLU A 111 16.29 5.78 1.86
CA GLU A 111 17.66 5.58 2.28
C GLU A 111 17.86 4.11 2.70
N ALA A 112 19.05 3.57 2.40
CA ALA A 112 19.42 2.25 2.83
C ALA A 112 19.43 2.19 4.37
N GLY A 113 18.57 1.35 4.94
CA GLY A 113 18.45 1.16 6.38
C GLY A 113 17.79 -0.17 6.70
N GLU A 114 17.97 -0.63 7.94
CA GLU A 114 17.26 -1.83 8.39
C GLU A 114 15.75 -1.58 8.41
N SER A 115 14.99 -2.49 7.78
CA SER A 115 13.54 -2.46 7.83
C SER A 115 13.06 -2.67 9.27
N THR A 116 12.33 -1.72 9.82
CA THR A 116 11.78 -1.82 11.18
C THR A 116 10.60 -2.79 11.29
N TRP A 117 10.04 -3.25 10.18
CA TRP A 117 8.84 -4.09 10.15
C TRP A 117 9.07 -5.48 9.52
N PHE A 118 10.13 -5.67 8.71
CA PHE A 118 10.39 -6.95 8.05
C PHE A 118 11.55 -7.68 8.73
N HIS A 119 11.24 -8.75 9.44
CA HIS A 119 12.19 -9.63 10.13
C HIS A 119 12.27 -11.02 9.49
N GLY A 120 12.05 -11.11 8.18
CA GLY A 120 12.07 -12.35 7.42
C GLY A 120 10.69 -13.05 7.33
N TYR A 121 10.64 -14.09 6.52
CA TYR A 121 9.44 -14.93 6.31
C TYR A 121 9.34 -15.98 7.42
N ASN A 122 8.80 -15.59 8.58
CA ASN A 122 8.58 -16.45 9.73
C ASN A 122 7.07 -16.68 9.98
N GLU A 123 6.72 -17.53 10.95
CA GLU A 123 5.32 -17.81 11.30
C GLU A 123 4.50 -16.54 11.61
N LYS A 124 5.10 -15.60 12.35
CA LYS A 124 4.44 -14.33 12.67
C LYS A 124 4.11 -13.54 11.39
N PHE A 125 5.03 -13.47 10.44
CA PHE A 125 4.79 -12.79 9.17
C PHE A 125 3.57 -13.38 8.44
N PHE A 126 3.51 -14.70 8.32
CA PHE A 126 2.39 -15.36 7.63
C PHE A 126 1.08 -15.26 8.39
N HIS A 127 1.12 -15.36 9.72
CA HIS A 127 -0.04 -15.12 10.58
C HIS A 127 -0.60 -13.72 10.38
N ASP A 128 0.24 -12.69 10.53
CA ASP A 128 -0.14 -11.27 10.41
C ASP A 128 -0.70 -10.98 9.00
N ARG A 129 -0.10 -11.59 7.97
CA ARG A 129 -0.58 -11.48 6.60
C ARG A 129 -1.95 -12.14 6.41
N GLY A 130 -2.19 -13.28 7.04
CA GLY A 130 -3.50 -13.93 7.05
C GLY A 130 -4.58 -13.08 7.69
N VAL A 131 -4.27 -12.47 8.83
CA VAL A 131 -5.17 -11.52 9.51
C VAL A 131 -5.45 -10.31 8.61
N LEU A 132 -4.43 -9.70 8.01
CA LEU A 132 -4.58 -8.58 7.08
C LEU A 132 -5.51 -8.93 5.91
N TYR A 133 -5.31 -10.09 5.27
CA TYR A 133 -6.13 -10.52 4.14
C TYR A 133 -7.58 -10.79 4.54
N HIS A 134 -7.80 -11.27 5.77
CA HIS A 134 -9.16 -11.39 6.32
C HIS A 134 -9.87 -10.03 6.40
N TYR A 135 -9.18 -9.00 6.88
CA TYR A 135 -9.73 -7.63 6.95
C TYR A 135 -9.96 -7.02 5.56
N LEU A 136 -9.05 -7.25 4.62
CA LEU A 136 -9.13 -6.66 3.28
C LEU A 136 -10.22 -7.33 2.40
N TYR A 137 -10.31 -8.66 2.45
CA TYR A 137 -11.00 -9.48 1.46
C TYR A 137 -12.02 -10.47 2.03
N GLY A 138 -12.10 -10.62 3.36
CA GLY A 138 -12.97 -11.57 4.03
C GLY A 138 -12.41 -13.01 4.06
N HIS A 139 -13.19 -13.93 4.64
CA HIS A 139 -12.75 -15.30 4.94
C HIS A 139 -12.33 -16.12 3.72
N ILE A 140 -13.10 -16.07 2.63
CA ILE A 140 -12.88 -16.92 1.46
C ILE A 140 -11.54 -16.59 0.79
N HIS A 141 -11.27 -15.31 0.58
CA HIS A 141 -10.02 -14.88 -0.05
C HIS A 141 -8.80 -15.10 0.87
N CYS A 142 -8.98 -14.96 2.17
CA CYS A 142 -7.93 -15.30 3.14
C CYS A 142 -7.55 -16.79 3.04
N TYR A 143 -8.52 -17.68 3.01
CA TYR A 143 -8.30 -19.12 2.89
C TYR A 143 -7.59 -19.50 1.58
N GLU A 144 -8.03 -18.96 0.44
CA GLU A 144 -7.39 -19.20 -0.86
C GLU A 144 -5.94 -18.67 -0.91
N TYR A 145 -5.70 -17.52 -0.32
CA TYR A 145 -4.35 -16.99 -0.20
C TYR A 145 -3.45 -17.88 0.65
N MET A 146 -3.92 -18.32 1.82
CA MET A 146 -3.17 -19.18 2.73
C MET A 146 -2.84 -20.55 2.10
N LYS A 147 -3.74 -21.08 1.29
CA LYS A 147 -3.47 -22.27 0.44
C LYS A 147 -2.36 -22.02 -0.57
N LYS A 148 -2.44 -20.90 -1.30
CA LYS A 148 -1.50 -20.53 -2.35
C LYS A 148 -0.07 -20.39 -1.83
N ILE A 149 0.12 -19.85 -0.61
CA ILE A 149 1.43 -19.68 0.02
C ILE A 149 1.88 -20.91 0.84
N GLY A 150 1.11 -22.01 0.82
CA GLY A 150 1.47 -23.28 1.47
C GLY A 150 1.37 -23.32 3.00
N VAL A 151 0.75 -22.29 3.61
CA VAL A 151 0.53 -22.27 5.07
C VAL A 151 -0.56 -23.27 5.47
N ILE A 152 -1.57 -23.46 4.63
CA ILE A 152 -2.59 -24.49 4.81
C ILE A 152 -2.30 -25.60 3.81
N LYS A 153 -2.00 -26.81 4.30
CA LYS A 153 -1.83 -27.99 3.45
C LYS A 153 -3.18 -28.40 2.85
N HIS A 154 -3.16 -28.89 1.62
CA HIS A 154 -4.31 -29.61 1.06
C HIS A 154 -4.56 -30.85 1.96
N GLU A 155 -5.66 -30.86 2.68
CA GLU A 155 -6.22 -32.13 3.16
C GLU A 155 -6.80 -32.81 1.92
N ASN A 156 -6.03 -33.72 1.35
CA ASN A 156 -6.55 -34.70 0.39
C ASN A 156 -7.42 -35.66 1.19
N GLN A 157 -8.73 -35.56 1.00
CA GLN A 157 -9.64 -36.68 1.21
C GLN A 157 -9.54 -37.65 0.01
#